data_590fb03f943123401f13862e045a3347
#
_entry.id   590fb03f943123401f13862e045a3347
#
_cell.length_a   1.000
_cell.length_b   1.000
_cell.length_c   1.000
_cell.angle_alpha   90.00
_cell.angle_beta   90.00
_cell.angle_gamma   90.00
#
_symmetry.space_group_name_H-M   'P 1'
#
loop_
_entity.id
_entity.type
_entity.pdbx_description
1 polymer ?
#
loop_
_entity_poly.entity_id
_entity_poly.type
_entity_poly.pdbx_seq_one_letter_code
_entity_poly.pdbx_strand_id
1 'polypeptide(L)'
;MATRWWAGQGRGRVVVALAVVTAGVLLFHRAVPGSAGSLLESFLVWSGLVVVVLLGVALLRRSRVALVALVLPAGAWAYAFGGLLLPEGEPEAGAYGVVVVQHNVSDENPDPEGTARALAAAGPDLVALEELVPPALAGYERALASAYPYRAVRGTVGLWSKHPLTGVRPVDIRPRGITGPWDRGLRAVARTPGGDVAVYVAHLPSVRIGASGLASARRDESAGRLGAALAAEEVGPVILLGDLNGTVEDRGLAPLTSRLEPAGRGLALSFPAAFPVARIDQVMARSATVGRIRTLPATGSDHLPVLARVTLR
;
A
#
# COMPACT_ATOMS: atom_id res chain seq x y z
N MET A 1 -46.34 24.47 6.33
CA MET A 1 -45.60 24.34 7.63
C MET A 1 -44.20 23.71 7.54
N ALA A 2 -43.74 23.22 6.40
CA ALA A 2 -42.45 22.53 6.24
C ALA A 2 -41.18 23.43 6.18
N THR A 3 -41.32 24.71 5.91
CA THR A 3 -40.22 25.64 5.62
C THR A 3 -39.48 26.20 6.84
N ARG A 4 -40.06 26.15 8.03
CA ARG A 4 -39.45 26.71 9.26
C ARG A 4 -38.42 25.81 9.95
N TRP A 5 -38.36 24.51 9.63
CA TRP A 5 -37.50 23.55 10.28
C TRP A 5 -36.03 23.68 9.91
N TRP A 6 -35.71 24.33 8.78
CA TRP A 6 -34.37 24.49 8.24
C TRP A 6 -33.74 25.88 8.45
N ALA A 7 -34.45 26.81 9.14
CA ALA A 7 -34.11 28.23 9.17
C ALA A 7 -33.19 28.68 10.34
N GLY A 8 -32.56 27.78 11.06
CA GLY A 8 -31.63 28.11 12.15
C GLY A 8 -30.22 28.42 11.66
N GLN A 9 -29.93 29.66 11.23
CA GLN A 9 -28.60 30.07 10.72
C GLN A 9 -27.44 29.81 11.68
N GLY A 10 -27.67 29.75 13.01
CA GLY A 10 -26.62 29.43 13.99
C GLY A 10 -26.30 27.93 14.16
N ARG A 11 -27.21 27.05 13.75
CA ARG A 11 -27.12 25.59 14.05
C ARG A 11 -26.09 24.84 13.24
N GLY A 12 -25.57 25.39 12.14
CA GLY A 12 -24.60 24.74 11.26
C GLY A 12 -23.20 25.35 11.23
N ARG A 13 -22.96 26.48 11.92
CA ARG A 13 -21.69 27.23 11.78
C ARG A 13 -20.44 26.42 12.10
N VAL A 14 -20.50 25.61 13.15
CA VAL A 14 -19.36 24.73 13.52
C VAL A 14 -19.12 23.67 12.44
N VAL A 15 -20.19 23.06 11.92
CA VAL A 15 -20.08 22.07 10.83
C VAL A 15 -19.51 22.70 9.57
N VAL A 16 -19.95 23.93 9.22
CA VAL A 16 -19.40 24.70 8.09
C VAL A 16 -17.89 24.95 8.29
N ALA A 17 -17.51 25.45 9.48
CA ALA A 17 -16.09 25.69 9.76
C ALA A 17 -15.25 24.41 9.66
N LEU A 18 -15.74 23.29 10.23
CA LEU A 18 -15.05 21.99 10.14
C LEU A 18 -15.02 21.46 8.70
N ALA A 19 -16.08 21.66 7.91
CA ALA A 19 -16.10 21.28 6.49
C ALA A 19 -15.04 22.07 5.68
N VAL A 20 -14.92 23.38 5.94
CA VAL A 20 -13.90 24.22 5.29
C VAL A 20 -12.49 23.77 5.71
N VAL A 21 -12.26 23.49 7.00
CA VAL A 21 -10.97 22.97 7.48
C VAL A 21 -10.65 21.64 6.83
N THR A 22 -11.60 20.69 6.78
CA THR A 22 -11.41 19.37 6.14
C THR A 22 -11.09 19.52 4.66
N ALA A 23 -11.78 20.41 3.95
CA ALA A 23 -11.47 20.71 2.55
C ALA A 23 -10.07 21.32 2.40
N GLY A 24 -9.71 22.26 3.28
CA GLY A 24 -8.38 22.87 3.33
C GLY A 24 -7.28 21.82 3.55
N VAL A 25 -7.50 20.87 4.47
CA VAL A 25 -6.56 19.75 4.70
C VAL A 25 -6.42 18.90 3.44
N LEU A 26 -7.52 18.47 2.82
CA LEU A 26 -7.51 17.65 1.61
C LEU A 26 -6.80 18.34 0.43
N LEU A 27 -7.00 19.64 0.26
CA LEU A 27 -6.44 20.38 -0.87
C LEU A 27 -5.01 20.86 -0.64
N PHE A 28 -4.63 21.14 0.61
CA PHE A 28 -3.35 21.78 0.96
C PHE A 28 -2.45 20.95 1.88
N HIS A 29 -2.71 19.63 2.05
CA HIS A 29 -1.90 18.76 2.92
C HIS A 29 -0.40 18.83 2.58
N ARG A 30 -0.04 19.01 1.32
CA ARG A 30 1.35 19.15 0.87
C ARG A 30 2.06 20.40 1.43
N ALA A 31 1.32 21.42 1.86
CA ALA A 31 1.89 22.60 2.49
C ALA A 31 2.37 22.36 3.94
N VAL A 32 1.91 21.27 4.59
CA VAL A 32 2.39 20.88 5.92
C VAL A 32 3.76 20.22 5.77
N PRO A 33 4.86 20.80 6.29
CA PRO A 33 6.21 20.29 6.04
C PRO A 33 6.59 19.09 6.93
N GLY A 34 7.62 18.35 6.50
CA GLY A 34 8.34 17.36 7.30
C GLY A 34 7.47 16.22 7.84
N SER A 35 7.84 15.74 9.02
CA SER A 35 7.23 14.58 9.68
C SER A 35 5.74 14.74 9.98
N ALA A 36 5.27 15.95 10.27
CA ALA A 36 3.85 16.23 10.47
C ALA A 36 3.07 16.08 9.17
N GLY A 37 3.64 16.52 8.04
CA GLY A 37 3.05 16.33 6.72
C GLY A 37 2.97 14.86 6.33
N SER A 38 4.04 14.10 6.54
CA SER A 38 4.08 12.66 6.30
C SER A 38 3.03 11.91 7.12
N LEU A 39 2.89 12.25 8.42
CA LEU A 39 1.84 11.68 9.26
C LEU A 39 0.43 12.00 8.75
N LEU A 40 0.18 13.28 8.41
CA LEU A 40 -1.10 13.71 7.87
C LEU A 40 -1.45 12.95 6.59
N GLU A 41 -0.50 12.83 5.67
CA GLU A 41 -0.65 12.15 4.38
C GLU A 41 -0.93 10.65 4.55
N SER A 42 -0.26 9.98 5.48
CA SER A 42 -0.47 8.56 5.77
C SER A 42 -1.90 8.23 6.20
N PHE A 43 -2.61 9.20 6.80
CA PHE A 43 -3.98 9.03 7.28
C PHE A 43 -5.01 9.86 6.51
N LEU A 44 -4.63 10.45 5.39
CA LEU A 44 -5.47 11.38 4.64
C LEU A 44 -6.78 10.73 4.14
N VAL A 45 -6.76 9.45 3.80
CA VAL A 45 -7.94 8.67 3.38
C VAL A 45 -9.05 8.71 4.44
N TRP A 46 -8.71 8.76 5.73
CA TRP A 46 -9.66 8.79 6.85
C TRP A 46 -10.43 10.11 6.96
N SER A 47 -10.01 11.17 6.26
CA SER A 47 -10.81 12.39 6.15
C SER A 47 -12.21 12.15 5.54
N GLY A 48 -12.38 11.06 4.78
CA GLY A 48 -13.70 10.62 4.32
C GLY A 48 -14.65 10.26 5.47
N LEU A 49 -14.15 9.64 6.53
CA LEU A 49 -14.96 9.38 7.74
C LEU A 49 -15.37 10.70 8.41
N VAL A 50 -14.48 11.68 8.45
CA VAL A 50 -14.80 13.01 8.98
C VAL A 50 -15.95 13.64 8.17
N VAL A 51 -15.92 13.55 6.83
CA VAL A 51 -17.00 14.03 5.95
C VAL A 51 -18.32 13.34 6.27
N VAL A 52 -18.32 12.01 6.44
CA VAL A 52 -19.52 11.22 6.78
C VAL A 52 -20.10 11.63 8.14
N VAL A 53 -19.24 11.79 9.15
CA VAL A 53 -19.67 12.23 10.50
C VAL A 53 -20.27 13.65 10.43
N LEU A 54 -19.61 14.58 9.74
CA LEU A 54 -20.12 15.95 9.59
C LEU A 54 -21.43 15.98 8.81
N LEU A 55 -21.61 15.10 7.82
CA LEU A 55 -22.89 14.94 7.10
C LEU A 55 -24.00 14.50 8.06
N GLY A 56 -23.74 13.48 8.88
CA GLY A 56 -24.70 13.04 9.90
C GLY A 56 -25.11 14.17 10.85
N VAL A 57 -24.13 14.95 11.34
CA VAL A 57 -24.40 16.10 12.22
C VAL A 57 -25.20 17.21 11.48
N ALA A 58 -24.87 17.50 10.21
CA ALA A 58 -25.60 18.50 9.41
C ALA A 58 -27.06 18.10 9.21
N LEU A 59 -27.34 16.82 8.95
CA LEU A 59 -28.68 16.25 8.81
C LEU A 59 -29.45 16.33 10.13
N LEU A 60 -28.86 15.91 11.25
CA LEU A 60 -29.46 15.97 12.57
C LEU A 60 -29.81 17.42 12.97
N ARG A 61 -28.92 18.36 12.63
CA ARG A 61 -29.11 19.79 12.88
C ARG A 61 -30.00 20.46 11.83
N ARG A 62 -30.41 19.76 10.78
CA ARG A 62 -31.25 20.26 9.67
C ARG A 62 -30.70 21.55 9.06
N SER A 63 -29.38 21.63 8.86
CA SER A 63 -28.71 22.83 8.37
C SER A 63 -28.40 22.75 6.89
N ARG A 64 -29.14 23.43 6.04
CA ARG A 64 -28.89 23.50 4.59
C ARG A 64 -27.52 24.08 4.28
N VAL A 65 -27.08 25.09 5.02
CA VAL A 65 -25.79 25.76 4.80
C VAL A 65 -24.65 24.78 5.08
N ALA A 66 -24.76 23.95 6.14
CA ALA A 66 -23.76 22.91 6.43
C ALA A 66 -23.74 21.82 5.35
N LEU A 67 -24.89 21.39 4.83
CA LEU A 67 -24.97 20.42 3.74
C LEU A 67 -24.30 20.95 2.46
N VAL A 68 -24.55 22.23 2.11
CA VAL A 68 -23.88 22.85 0.96
C VAL A 68 -22.37 22.95 1.17
N ALA A 69 -21.93 23.34 2.38
CA ALA A 69 -20.49 23.44 2.68
C ALA A 69 -19.76 22.08 2.59
N LEU A 70 -20.45 20.97 2.88
CA LEU A 70 -19.90 19.62 2.79
C LEU A 70 -19.65 19.12 1.36
N VAL A 71 -20.25 19.76 0.35
CA VAL A 71 -20.01 19.39 -1.06
C VAL A 71 -18.52 19.51 -1.42
N LEU A 72 -17.83 20.54 -0.88
CA LEU A 72 -16.42 20.77 -1.18
C LEU A 72 -15.51 19.67 -0.63
N PRO A 73 -15.49 19.34 0.69
CA PRO A 73 -14.63 18.25 1.17
C PRO A 73 -15.06 16.88 0.65
N ALA A 74 -16.35 16.64 0.39
CA ALA A 74 -16.82 15.39 -0.22
C ALA A 74 -16.30 15.25 -1.66
N GLY A 75 -16.38 16.30 -2.46
CA GLY A 75 -15.83 16.33 -3.82
C GLY A 75 -14.32 16.18 -3.85
N ALA A 76 -13.60 16.87 -2.96
CA ALA A 76 -12.14 16.74 -2.84
C ALA A 76 -11.73 15.31 -2.45
N TRP A 77 -12.43 14.70 -1.50
CA TRP A 77 -12.17 13.32 -1.11
C TRP A 77 -12.51 12.33 -2.23
N ALA A 78 -13.66 12.50 -2.88
CA ALA A 78 -14.05 11.64 -4.00
C ALA A 78 -13.06 11.73 -5.16
N TYR A 79 -12.52 12.91 -5.45
CA TYR A 79 -11.48 13.11 -6.45
C TYR A 79 -10.19 12.37 -6.07
N ALA A 80 -9.73 12.49 -4.82
CA ALA A 80 -8.49 11.89 -4.38
C ALA A 80 -8.58 10.36 -4.17
N PHE A 81 -9.68 9.87 -3.63
CA PHE A 81 -9.81 8.50 -3.12
C PHE A 81 -10.99 7.71 -3.70
N GLY A 82 -11.87 8.35 -4.47
CA GLY A 82 -13.07 7.69 -5.02
C GLY A 82 -12.73 6.48 -5.88
N GLY A 83 -11.60 6.49 -6.57
CA GLY A 83 -11.08 5.36 -7.33
C GLY A 83 -10.93 4.08 -6.51
N LEU A 84 -10.54 4.21 -5.22
CA LEU A 84 -10.35 3.07 -4.32
C LEU A 84 -11.65 2.30 -4.05
N LEU A 85 -12.80 2.95 -4.17
CA LEU A 85 -14.11 2.35 -3.93
C LEU A 85 -14.71 1.69 -5.18
N LEU A 86 -14.13 1.93 -6.36
CA LEU A 86 -14.64 1.37 -7.61
C LEU A 86 -14.44 -0.16 -7.65
N PRO A 87 -15.35 -0.90 -8.29
CA PRO A 87 -15.18 -2.32 -8.56
C PRO A 87 -13.97 -2.55 -9.48
N GLU A 88 -13.51 -3.80 -9.53
CA GLU A 88 -12.50 -4.20 -10.50
C GLU A 88 -13.01 -3.92 -11.92
N GLY A 89 -12.16 -3.33 -12.75
CA GLY A 89 -12.46 -3.17 -14.17
C GLY A 89 -12.31 -4.51 -14.90
N GLU A 90 -12.98 -4.64 -16.04
CA GLU A 90 -12.74 -5.81 -16.88
C GLU A 90 -11.29 -5.82 -17.37
N PRO A 91 -10.63 -6.99 -17.35
CA PRO A 91 -9.30 -7.12 -17.94
C PRO A 91 -9.33 -6.76 -19.44
N GLU A 92 -8.30 -6.09 -19.90
CA GLU A 92 -8.14 -5.82 -21.33
C GLU A 92 -8.05 -7.15 -22.10
N ALA A 93 -8.87 -7.30 -23.15
CA ALA A 93 -8.95 -8.54 -23.90
C ALA A 93 -7.58 -8.92 -24.49
N GLY A 94 -7.11 -10.12 -24.21
CA GLY A 94 -5.82 -10.63 -24.68
C GLY A 94 -4.61 -10.23 -23.83
N ALA A 95 -4.76 -9.37 -22.83
CA ALA A 95 -3.67 -9.02 -21.95
C ALA A 95 -3.35 -10.12 -20.93
N TYR A 96 -2.08 -10.41 -20.73
CA TYR A 96 -1.63 -11.40 -19.74
C TYR A 96 -1.64 -10.82 -18.33
N GLY A 97 -2.29 -11.50 -17.41
CA GLY A 97 -2.38 -11.08 -16.01
C GLY A 97 -1.57 -11.98 -15.09
N VAL A 98 -0.74 -11.37 -14.25
CA VAL A 98 0.03 -12.03 -13.19
C VAL A 98 -0.66 -11.77 -11.86
N VAL A 99 -1.06 -12.82 -11.15
CA VAL A 99 -1.61 -12.68 -9.80
C VAL A 99 -0.46 -12.69 -8.80
N VAL A 100 -0.40 -11.66 -7.97
CA VAL A 100 0.68 -11.47 -6.99
C VAL A 100 0.13 -11.41 -5.57
N VAL A 101 0.85 -12.00 -4.65
CA VAL A 101 0.66 -11.82 -3.20
C VAL A 101 1.93 -11.23 -2.62
N GLN A 102 1.75 -10.26 -1.74
CA GLN A 102 2.80 -9.69 -0.92
C GLN A 102 2.41 -9.81 0.55
N HIS A 103 3.36 -10.15 1.41
CA HIS A 103 3.11 -10.31 2.84
C HIS A 103 4.38 -10.15 3.68
N ASN A 104 4.37 -9.18 4.59
CA ASN A 104 5.27 -9.20 5.73
C ASN A 104 4.78 -10.29 6.69
N VAL A 105 5.56 -11.36 6.82
CA VAL A 105 5.13 -12.56 7.56
C VAL A 105 5.36 -12.46 9.06
N SER A 106 5.99 -11.42 9.56
CA SER A 106 6.50 -11.22 10.91
C SER A 106 7.57 -12.27 11.32
N ASP A 107 8.66 -11.81 11.86
CA ASP A 107 9.71 -12.69 12.41
C ASP A 107 9.24 -13.46 13.67
N GLU A 108 8.12 -13.03 14.28
CA GLU A 108 7.49 -13.68 15.43
C GLU A 108 6.31 -14.61 15.05
N ASN A 109 6.05 -14.85 13.74
CA ASN A 109 4.94 -15.67 13.30
C ASN A 109 5.05 -17.12 13.82
N PRO A 110 4.06 -17.59 14.60
CA PRO A 110 4.14 -18.93 15.22
C PRO A 110 3.87 -20.09 14.25
N ASP A 111 3.28 -19.83 13.05
CA ASP A 111 2.92 -20.87 12.08
C ASP A 111 3.37 -20.49 10.64
N PRO A 112 4.68 -20.55 10.34
CA PRO A 112 5.19 -20.27 9.01
C PRO A 112 4.60 -21.15 7.91
N GLU A 113 4.43 -22.47 8.20
CA GLU A 113 3.91 -23.41 7.21
C GLU A 113 2.42 -23.20 6.93
N GLY A 114 1.61 -22.93 7.96
CA GLY A 114 0.20 -22.59 7.79
C GLY A 114 0.01 -21.31 7.02
N THR A 115 0.82 -20.28 7.33
CA THR A 115 0.87 -19.03 6.57
C THR A 115 1.18 -19.29 5.10
N ALA A 116 2.25 -20.03 4.80
CA ALA A 116 2.63 -20.37 3.42
C ALA A 116 1.51 -21.09 2.66
N ARG A 117 0.86 -22.08 3.30
CA ARG A 117 -0.28 -22.80 2.71
C ARG A 117 -1.47 -21.89 2.44
N ALA A 118 -1.79 -20.97 3.35
CA ALA A 118 -2.88 -20.01 3.17
C ALA A 118 -2.63 -19.06 1.99
N LEU A 119 -1.40 -18.58 1.83
CA LEU A 119 -1.00 -17.75 0.70
C LEU A 119 -1.07 -18.53 -0.63
N ALA A 120 -0.55 -19.76 -0.65
CA ALA A 120 -0.59 -20.63 -1.82
C ALA A 120 -2.03 -20.99 -2.25
N ALA A 121 -2.95 -21.17 -1.29
CA ALA A 121 -4.35 -21.47 -1.56
C ALA A 121 -5.08 -20.33 -2.30
N ALA A 122 -4.60 -19.08 -2.20
CA ALA A 122 -5.12 -17.96 -2.99
C ALA A 122 -4.72 -18.05 -4.48
N GLY A 123 -3.83 -18.97 -4.85
CA GLY A 123 -3.44 -19.29 -6.24
C GLY A 123 -2.55 -18.27 -6.95
N PRO A 124 -1.77 -17.42 -6.28
CA PRO A 124 -0.96 -16.41 -6.96
C PRO A 124 0.11 -17.05 -7.86
N ASP A 125 0.60 -16.26 -8.81
CA ASP A 125 1.72 -16.65 -9.67
C ASP A 125 3.05 -16.28 -9.04
N LEU A 126 3.06 -15.18 -8.25
CA LEU A 126 4.21 -14.69 -7.50
C LEU A 126 3.80 -14.47 -6.03
N VAL A 127 4.67 -14.91 -5.12
CA VAL A 127 4.54 -14.68 -3.67
C VAL A 127 5.80 -13.96 -3.19
N ALA A 128 5.65 -12.73 -2.73
CA ALA A 128 6.70 -11.94 -2.10
C ALA A 128 6.51 -11.96 -0.59
N LEU A 129 7.57 -12.26 0.14
CA LEU A 129 7.56 -12.34 1.60
C LEU A 129 8.70 -11.49 2.18
N GLU A 130 8.41 -10.84 3.30
CA GLU A 130 9.34 -10.04 4.10
C GLU A 130 9.41 -10.59 5.54
N GLU A 131 10.45 -10.21 6.27
CA GLU A 131 10.78 -10.69 7.62
C GLU A 131 11.06 -12.19 7.69
N LEU A 132 11.65 -12.72 6.63
CA LEU A 132 12.11 -14.10 6.58
C LEU A 132 13.37 -14.29 7.42
N VAL A 133 13.24 -14.90 8.58
CA VAL A 133 14.35 -15.18 9.48
C VAL A 133 14.44 -16.68 9.81
N PRO A 134 15.65 -17.23 10.08
CA PRO A 134 15.77 -18.58 10.64
C PRO A 134 15.17 -18.65 12.06
N PRO A 135 14.52 -19.73 12.46
CA PRO A 135 14.31 -20.99 11.70
C PRO A 135 13.05 -20.97 10.78
N ALA A 136 12.22 -19.93 10.84
CA ALA A 136 10.92 -19.84 10.13
C ALA A 136 11.06 -19.97 8.61
N LEU A 137 12.13 -19.42 8.01
CA LEU A 137 12.40 -19.48 6.57
C LEU A 137 12.28 -20.91 6.01
N ALA A 138 12.83 -21.91 6.71
CA ALA A 138 12.77 -23.29 6.25
C ALA A 138 11.34 -23.84 6.17
N GLY A 139 10.42 -23.33 7.00
CA GLY A 139 8.99 -23.67 6.96
C GLY A 139 8.31 -23.12 5.70
N TYR A 140 8.56 -21.85 5.38
CA TYR A 140 8.07 -21.23 4.14
C TYR A 140 8.60 -21.94 2.90
N GLU A 141 9.90 -22.23 2.86
CA GLU A 141 10.53 -22.95 1.73
C GLU A 141 9.90 -24.33 1.49
N ARG A 142 9.71 -25.12 2.54
CA ARG A 142 9.09 -26.45 2.42
C ARG A 142 7.64 -26.36 1.95
N ALA A 143 6.85 -25.49 2.55
CA ALA A 143 5.42 -25.43 2.29
C ALA A 143 5.10 -24.84 0.89
N LEU A 144 5.96 -23.97 0.36
CA LEU A 144 5.78 -23.36 -0.97
C LEU A 144 6.41 -24.16 -2.11
N ALA A 145 7.35 -25.09 -1.82
CA ALA A 145 8.17 -25.75 -2.84
C ALA A 145 7.38 -26.46 -3.95
N SER A 146 6.27 -27.12 -3.60
CA SER A 146 5.47 -27.88 -4.58
C SER A 146 4.69 -26.98 -5.56
N ALA A 147 4.23 -25.82 -5.09
CA ALA A 147 3.44 -24.89 -5.89
C ALA A 147 4.30 -23.86 -6.64
N TYR A 148 5.51 -23.58 -6.12
CA TYR A 148 6.41 -22.54 -6.64
C TYR A 148 7.81 -23.13 -6.85
N PRO A 149 8.08 -23.72 -8.02
CA PRO A 149 9.37 -24.40 -8.30
C PRO A 149 10.54 -23.44 -8.40
N TYR A 150 10.27 -22.13 -8.57
CA TYR A 150 11.32 -21.12 -8.67
C TYR A 150 11.25 -20.19 -7.46
N ARG A 151 12.41 -19.95 -6.84
CA ARG A 151 12.51 -19.03 -5.70
C ARG A 151 13.81 -18.26 -5.69
N ALA A 152 13.79 -17.11 -5.07
CA ALA A 152 14.96 -16.29 -4.77
C ALA A 152 14.79 -15.68 -3.38
N VAL A 153 15.78 -15.87 -2.50
CA VAL A 153 15.80 -15.28 -1.16
C VAL A 153 17.09 -14.48 -0.99
N ARG A 154 16.99 -13.29 -0.42
CA ARG A 154 18.13 -12.43 -0.08
C ARG A 154 17.86 -11.77 1.27
N GLY A 155 18.74 -12.05 2.25
CA GLY A 155 18.55 -11.57 3.62
C GLY A 155 17.18 -11.97 4.17
N THR A 156 16.35 -10.98 4.45
CA THR A 156 15.01 -11.15 5.04
C THR A 156 13.87 -11.02 4.04
N VAL A 157 14.15 -10.97 2.72
CA VAL A 157 13.10 -10.88 1.68
C VAL A 157 13.22 -12.01 0.69
N GLY A 158 12.08 -12.50 0.18
CA GLY A 158 12.03 -13.62 -0.75
C GLY A 158 10.92 -13.49 -1.78
N LEU A 159 11.15 -14.10 -2.94
CA LEU A 159 10.20 -14.23 -4.03
C LEU A 159 10.06 -15.69 -4.44
N TRP A 160 8.86 -16.21 -4.40
CA TRP A 160 8.47 -17.52 -4.95
C TRP A 160 7.65 -17.32 -6.21
N SER A 161 7.89 -18.15 -7.21
CA SER A 161 7.30 -17.97 -8.54
C SER A 161 6.92 -19.30 -9.18
N LYS A 162 5.79 -19.32 -9.88
CA LYS A 162 5.43 -20.39 -10.82
C LYS A 162 6.25 -20.31 -12.11
N HIS A 163 6.84 -19.15 -12.38
CA HIS A 163 7.60 -18.86 -13.60
C HIS A 163 9.10 -18.86 -13.32
N PRO A 164 9.95 -19.22 -14.29
CA PRO A 164 11.40 -19.17 -14.13
C PRO A 164 11.88 -17.78 -13.69
N LEU A 165 12.78 -17.75 -12.70
CA LEU A 165 13.42 -16.52 -12.21
C LEU A 165 14.86 -16.44 -12.73
N THR A 166 15.22 -15.29 -13.30
CA THR A 166 16.56 -15.00 -13.81
C THR A 166 17.04 -13.64 -13.30
N GLY A 167 18.32 -13.32 -13.47
CA GLY A 167 18.87 -12.01 -13.10
C GLY A 167 18.64 -11.65 -11.63
N VAL A 168 18.64 -12.66 -10.75
CA VAL A 168 18.45 -12.49 -9.30
C VAL A 168 19.63 -11.73 -8.72
N ARG A 169 19.35 -10.61 -8.07
CA ARG A 169 20.38 -9.80 -7.40
C ARG A 169 19.82 -9.05 -6.20
N PRO A 170 20.64 -8.73 -5.19
CA PRO A 170 20.23 -7.85 -4.12
C PRO A 170 20.03 -6.42 -4.64
N VAL A 171 19.20 -5.67 -3.95
CA VAL A 171 19.03 -4.22 -4.13
C VAL A 171 19.44 -3.54 -2.82
N ASP A 172 20.51 -2.75 -2.84
CA ASP A 172 21.00 -2.06 -1.64
C ASP A 172 20.11 -0.85 -1.34
N ILE A 173 19.19 -1.06 -0.41
CA ILE A 173 18.29 -0.03 0.11
C ILE A 173 18.65 0.37 1.56
N ARG A 174 19.83 0.00 2.03
CA ARG A 174 20.29 0.26 3.40
C ARG A 174 20.45 1.76 3.65
N PRO A 175 19.71 2.34 4.63
CA PRO A 175 19.86 3.74 4.98
C PRO A 175 21.16 3.98 5.75
N ARG A 176 21.64 5.21 5.74
CA ARG A 176 22.84 5.60 6.48
C ARG A 176 22.71 5.31 7.98
N GLY A 177 23.84 5.04 8.61
CA GLY A 177 23.92 4.77 10.06
C GLY A 177 23.51 3.35 10.44
N ILE A 178 23.17 2.48 9.50
CA ILE A 178 23.03 1.03 9.74
C ILE A 178 24.32 0.35 9.32
N THR A 179 25.07 -0.19 10.29
CA THR A 179 26.38 -0.81 10.10
C THR A 179 26.33 -2.34 10.04
N GLY A 180 25.24 -2.95 10.54
CA GLY A 180 25.05 -4.41 10.50
C GLY A 180 24.53 -4.91 9.14
N PRO A 181 24.35 -6.25 8.99
CA PRO A 181 23.70 -6.83 7.81
C PRO A 181 22.34 -6.20 7.56
N TRP A 182 22.09 -5.86 6.30
CA TRP A 182 20.84 -5.21 5.90
C TRP A 182 20.50 -5.58 4.45
N ASP A 183 20.03 -6.79 4.27
CA ASP A 183 19.61 -7.29 2.96
C ASP A 183 18.09 -7.41 2.94
N ARG A 184 17.41 -6.27 2.62
CA ARG A 184 15.96 -6.12 2.61
C ARG A 184 15.43 -5.72 1.24
N GLY A 185 16.22 -5.90 0.18
CA GLY A 185 15.85 -5.62 -1.19
C GLY A 185 16.31 -6.71 -2.13
N LEU A 186 15.43 -7.20 -2.98
CA LEU A 186 15.66 -8.23 -3.97
C LEU A 186 15.09 -7.78 -5.31
N ARG A 187 15.84 -8.07 -6.40
CA ARG A 187 15.35 -7.97 -7.78
C ARG A 187 15.51 -9.31 -8.48
N ALA A 188 14.48 -9.73 -9.21
CA ALA A 188 14.53 -10.86 -10.13
C ALA A 188 13.78 -10.52 -11.42
N VAL A 189 13.98 -11.29 -12.50
CA VAL A 189 13.12 -11.27 -13.69
C VAL A 189 12.32 -12.55 -13.72
N ALA A 190 11.00 -12.42 -13.69
CA ALA A 190 10.09 -13.54 -13.91
C ALA A 190 9.80 -13.67 -15.41
N ARG A 191 10.05 -14.85 -15.98
CA ARG A 191 9.77 -15.16 -17.40
C ARG A 191 8.35 -15.72 -17.52
N THR A 192 7.41 -14.80 -17.71
CA THR A 192 5.99 -15.17 -17.84
C THR A 192 5.59 -15.44 -19.29
N PRO A 193 4.47 -16.12 -19.54
CA PRO A 193 3.91 -16.23 -20.90
C PRO A 193 3.61 -14.87 -21.55
N GLY A 194 3.39 -13.81 -20.74
CA GLY A 194 3.19 -12.45 -21.23
C GLY A 194 4.49 -11.66 -21.44
N GLY A 195 5.66 -12.30 -21.27
CA GLY A 195 6.97 -11.67 -21.41
C GLY A 195 7.74 -11.58 -20.09
N ASP A 196 8.94 -11.03 -20.16
CA ASP A 196 9.83 -10.83 -19.04
C ASP A 196 9.35 -9.65 -18.18
N VAL A 197 9.29 -9.84 -16.87
CA VAL A 197 8.86 -8.85 -15.87
C VAL A 197 9.93 -8.70 -14.79
N ALA A 198 10.44 -7.51 -14.58
CA ALA A 198 11.29 -7.23 -13.44
C ALA A 198 10.44 -7.16 -12.16
N VAL A 199 10.73 -8.01 -11.19
CA VAL A 199 10.04 -8.05 -9.91
C VAL A 199 11.00 -7.60 -8.82
N TYR A 200 10.60 -6.59 -8.08
CA TYR A 200 11.30 -6.09 -6.90
C TYR A 200 10.52 -6.48 -5.66
N VAL A 201 11.22 -7.00 -4.66
CA VAL A 201 10.69 -7.23 -3.31
C VAL A 201 11.49 -6.36 -2.35
N ALA A 202 10.82 -5.54 -1.55
CA ALA A 202 11.50 -4.59 -0.68
C ALA A 202 10.77 -4.43 0.66
N HIS A 203 11.53 -4.46 1.76
CA HIS A 203 11.06 -4.12 3.09
C HIS A 203 11.79 -2.85 3.57
N LEU A 204 11.09 -1.72 3.57
CA LEU A 204 11.64 -0.45 4.01
C LEU A 204 11.65 -0.36 5.55
N PRO A 205 12.52 0.50 6.13
CA PRO A 205 12.57 0.68 7.58
C PRO A 205 11.22 1.07 8.18
N SER A 206 10.89 0.48 9.32
CA SER A 206 9.71 0.83 10.09
C SER A 206 9.72 2.30 10.51
N VAL A 207 8.55 2.91 10.51
CA VAL A 207 8.33 4.28 10.98
C VAL A 207 7.68 4.28 12.37
N ARG A 208 7.90 5.34 13.14
CA ARG A 208 7.31 5.50 14.46
C ARG A 208 6.62 6.84 14.55
N ILE A 209 5.44 6.87 15.19
CA ILE A 209 4.75 8.11 15.51
C ILE A 209 5.43 8.72 16.73
N GLY A 210 5.84 9.97 16.63
CA GLY A 210 6.46 10.75 17.68
C GLY A 210 5.80 12.12 17.85
N ALA A 211 6.26 12.91 18.81
CA ALA A 211 5.70 14.24 19.10
C ALA A 211 5.80 15.23 17.92
N SER A 212 6.78 15.05 17.02
CA SER A 212 6.97 15.88 15.82
C SER A 212 6.29 15.31 14.57
N GLY A 213 5.56 14.20 14.66
CA GLY A 213 4.95 13.48 13.52
C GLY A 213 5.61 12.14 13.27
N LEU A 214 5.70 11.72 11.99
CA LEU A 214 6.21 10.42 11.59
C LEU A 214 7.75 10.43 11.48
N ALA A 215 8.43 9.61 12.27
CA ALA A 215 9.90 9.47 12.23
C ALA A 215 10.30 8.58 11.03
N SER A 216 10.23 9.14 9.82
CA SER A 216 10.34 8.39 8.55
C SER A 216 11.69 8.52 7.83
N ALA A 217 12.65 9.30 8.35
CA ALA A 217 13.88 9.68 7.61
C ALA A 217 14.66 8.48 7.03
N ARG A 218 14.76 7.37 7.78
CA ARG A 218 15.45 6.16 7.28
C ARG A 218 14.65 5.47 6.18
N ARG A 219 13.32 5.41 6.31
CA ARG A 219 12.42 4.88 5.31
C ARG A 219 12.51 5.71 4.04
N ASP A 220 12.50 7.02 4.15
CA ASP A 220 12.55 7.96 3.02
C ASP A 220 13.89 7.84 2.28
N GLU A 221 15.01 7.68 3.00
CA GLU A 221 16.31 7.41 2.37
C GLU A 221 16.31 6.07 1.62
N SER A 222 15.76 5.00 2.22
CA SER A 222 15.64 3.70 1.57
C SER A 222 14.73 3.76 0.34
N ALA A 223 13.62 4.50 0.42
CA ALA A 223 12.74 4.75 -0.73
C ALA A 223 13.48 5.48 -1.87
N GLY A 224 14.35 6.45 -1.54
CA GLY A 224 15.20 7.12 -2.53
C GLY A 224 16.17 6.17 -3.23
N ARG A 225 16.82 5.27 -2.48
CA ARG A 225 17.73 4.24 -3.02
C ARG A 225 17.00 3.25 -3.92
N LEU A 226 15.83 2.76 -3.46
CA LEU A 226 14.99 1.88 -4.27
C LEU A 226 14.51 2.58 -5.55
N GLY A 227 14.10 3.85 -5.45
CA GLY A 227 13.72 4.67 -6.59
C GLY A 227 14.85 4.85 -7.61
N ALA A 228 16.10 4.97 -7.16
CA ALA A 228 17.26 5.00 -8.05
C ALA A 228 17.48 3.66 -8.76
N ALA A 229 17.34 2.53 -8.06
CA ALA A 229 17.42 1.20 -8.65
C ALA A 229 16.33 0.97 -9.72
N LEU A 230 15.09 1.41 -9.42
CA LEU A 230 13.95 1.34 -10.36
C LEU A 230 14.13 2.25 -11.59
N ALA A 231 14.81 3.38 -11.43
CA ALA A 231 15.14 4.28 -12.54
C ALA A 231 16.18 3.67 -13.51
N ALA A 232 17.07 2.82 -12.99
CA ALA A 232 18.08 2.11 -13.77
C ALA A 232 17.59 0.77 -14.34
N GLU A 233 16.32 0.37 -14.11
CA GLU A 233 15.77 -0.88 -14.60
C GLU A 233 15.41 -0.78 -16.08
N GLU A 234 16.02 -1.67 -16.88
CA GLU A 234 15.88 -1.71 -18.33
C GLU A 234 14.73 -2.60 -18.82
N VAL A 235 14.31 -3.58 -18.00
CA VAL A 235 13.16 -4.41 -18.33
C VAL A 235 11.90 -3.54 -18.29
N GLY A 236 11.11 -3.55 -19.39
CA GLY A 236 9.97 -2.68 -19.56
C GLY A 236 8.92 -2.83 -18.45
N PRO A 237 8.24 -3.96 -18.32
CA PRO A 237 7.31 -4.20 -17.22
C PRO A 237 8.07 -4.39 -15.89
N VAL A 238 7.65 -3.63 -14.86
CA VAL A 238 8.18 -3.74 -13.51
C VAL A 238 7.06 -3.92 -12.52
N ILE A 239 7.22 -4.81 -11.56
CA ILE A 239 6.34 -4.98 -10.40
C ILE A 239 7.17 -4.77 -9.14
N LEU A 240 6.73 -3.89 -8.26
CA LEU A 240 7.26 -3.73 -6.91
C LEU A 240 6.25 -4.29 -5.91
N LEU A 241 6.72 -5.20 -5.07
CA LEU A 241 6.01 -5.83 -3.97
C LEU A 241 6.75 -5.52 -2.67
N GLY A 242 6.05 -5.21 -1.61
CA GLY A 242 6.74 -5.07 -0.34
C GLY A 242 6.01 -4.28 0.73
N ASP A 243 6.48 -4.45 1.96
CA ASP A 243 6.18 -3.58 3.07
C ASP A 243 7.03 -2.30 2.93
N LEU A 244 6.40 -1.25 2.44
CA LEU A 244 7.06 0.04 2.23
C LEU A 244 6.98 0.93 3.48
N ASN A 245 6.39 0.45 4.58
CA ASN A 245 6.21 1.19 5.81
C ASN A 245 5.66 2.61 5.59
N GLY A 246 4.74 2.73 4.62
CA GLY A 246 4.10 3.97 4.24
C GLY A 246 2.96 3.76 3.25
N THR A 247 1.99 4.68 3.29
CA THR A 247 0.93 4.73 2.28
C THR A 247 1.42 5.46 1.03
N VAL A 248 0.78 5.25 -0.10
CA VAL A 248 1.18 5.88 -1.37
C VAL A 248 0.97 7.41 -1.38
N GLU A 249 0.18 7.92 -0.47
CA GLU A 249 -0.03 9.36 -0.25
C GLU A 249 1.14 10.02 0.47
N ASP A 250 1.90 9.26 1.28
CA ASP A 250 3.04 9.77 2.03
C ASP A 250 4.16 10.24 1.07
N ARG A 251 4.52 11.51 1.20
CA ARG A 251 5.57 12.16 0.39
C ARG A 251 6.91 11.44 0.41
N GLY A 252 7.21 10.70 1.47
CA GLY A 252 8.45 9.93 1.59
C GLY A 252 8.53 8.78 0.58
N LEU A 253 7.40 8.33 0.03
CA LEU A 253 7.35 7.36 -1.06
C LEU A 253 7.35 8.00 -2.47
N ALA A 254 7.45 9.33 -2.59
CA ALA A 254 7.49 10.02 -3.88
C ALA A 254 8.58 9.48 -4.85
N PRO A 255 9.78 9.05 -4.40
CA PRO A 255 10.76 8.41 -5.29
C PRO A 255 10.25 7.15 -5.98
N LEU A 256 9.23 6.46 -5.41
CA LEU A 256 8.62 5.26 -5.95
C LEU A 256 7.36 5.61 -6.75
N THR A 257 6.44 6.41 -6.17
CA THR A 257 5.16 6.77 -6.79
C THR A 257 5.30 7.65 -8.03
N SER A 258 6.45 8.31 -8.21
CA SER A 258 6.79 9.03 -9.45
C SER A 258 7.22 8.12 -10.61
N ARG A 259 7.46 6.83 -10.35
CA ARG A 259 7.97 5.86 -11.32
C ARG A 259 7.06 4.66 -11.54
N LEU A 260 6.27 4.34 -10.53
CA LEU A 260 5.38 3.19 -10.49
C LEU A 260 3.98 3.66 -10.13
N GLU A 261 2.99 3.11 -10.80
CA GLU A 261 1.58 3.31 -10.48
C GLU A 261 1.16 2.34 -9.38
N PRO A 262 0.65 2.82 -8.24
CA PRO A 262 0.09 1.95 -7.20
C PRO A 262 -1.29 1.42 -7.62
N ALA A 263 -1.78 0.41 -6.88
CA ALA A 263 -3.16 -0.05 -7.03
C ALA A 263 -4.15 1.09 -6.77
N GLY A 264 -4.85 1.52 -7.81
CA GLY A 264 -5.84 2.60 -7.75
C GLY A 264 -7.22 2.17 -7.28
N ARG A 265 -7.43 0.87 -6.99
CA ARG A 265 -8.70 0.28 -6.54
C ARG A 265 -8.48 -0.64 -5.35
N GLY A 266 -9.42 -0.62 -4.40
CA GLY A 266 -9.33 -1.37 -3.15
C GLY A 266 -8.57 -0.60 -2.07
N LEU A 267 -9.16 -0.51 -0.88
CA LEU A 267 -8.50 0.09 0.28
C LEU A 267 -7.36 -0.80 0.78
N ALA A 268 -7.62 -2.10 0.91
CA ALA A 268 -6.69 -3.14 1.34
C ALA A 268 -5.82 -2.70 2.52
N LEU A 269 -6.45 -2.13 3.55
CA LEU A 269 -5.75 -1.76 4.78
C LEU A 269 -5.12 -3.02 5.37
N SER A 270 -3.81 -3.03 5.54
CA SER A 270 -3.06 -4.24 5.88
C SER A 270 -2.46 -4.22 7.29
N PHE A 271 -2.31 -3.04 7.88
CA PHE A 271 -1.63 -2.89 9.18
C PHE A 271 -2.41 -1.98 10.17
N PRO A 272 -2.38 -2.29 11.47
CA PRO A 272 -2.05 -3.62 12.04
C PRO A 272 -3.15 -4.66 11.74
N ALA A 273 -2.81 -5.94 11.61
CA ALA A 273 -3.77 -6.98 11.20
C ALA A 273 -5.01 -7.07 12.10
N ALA A 274 -4.86 -6.82 13.41
CA ALA A 274 -5.95 -6.87 14.38
C ALA A 274 -6.99 -5.73 14.19
N PHE A 275 -6.57 -4.57 13.69
CA PHE A 275 -7.43 -3.41 13.40
C PHE A 275 -6.81 -2.57 12.28
N PRO A 276 -6.98 -2.97 11.03
CA PRO A 276 -6.28 -2.36 9.91
C PRO A 276 -6.67 -0.91 9.68
N VAL A 277 -5.68 0.00 9.73
CA VAL A 277 -5.87 1.45 9.57
C VAL A 277 -5.01 2.06 8.46
N ALA A 278 -4.00 1.33 7.98
CA ALA A 278 -3.11 1.80 6.92
C ALA A 278 -2.80 0.68 5.93
N ARG A 279 -2.65 1.04 4.64
CA ARG A 279 -2.08 0.16 3.63
C ARG A 279 -0.61 0.49 3.46
N ILE A 280 0.27 -0.23 4.15
CA ILE A 280 1.72 -0.07 4.06
C ILE A 280 2.37 -1.16 3.21
N ASP A 281 1.63 -2.23 2.98
CA ASP A 281 1.95 -3.33 2.08
C ASP A 281 1.47 -2.99 0.67
N GLN A 282 2.40 -2.86 -0.27
CA GLN A 282 2.12 -2.26 -1.57
C GLN A 282 2.36 -3.22 -2.72
N VAL A 283 1.53 -3.07 -3.75
CA VAL A 283 1.71 -3.61 -5.09
C VAL A 283 1.70 -2.43 -6.05
N MET A 284 2.82 -2.20 -6.74
CA MET A 284 2.99 -1.09 -7.67
C MET A 284 3.57 -1.61 -8.98
N ALA A 285 3.27 -0.95 -10.10
CA ALA A 285 3.78 -1.39 -11.40
C ALA A 285 4.16 -0.22 -12.33
N ARG A 286 5.03 -0.52 -13.30
CA ARG A 286 5.37 0.33 -14.45
C ARG A 286 5.20 -0.49 -15.72
N SER A 287 4.69 0.10 -16.81
CA SER A 287 4.36 -0.60 -18.06
C SER A 287 3.44 -1.82 -17.84
N ALA A 288 2.62 -1.75 -16.80
CA ALA A 288 1.63 -2.74 -16.41
C ALA A 288 0.57 -2.04 -15.55
N THR A 289 -0.63 -2.60 -15.45
CA THR A 289 -1.72 -2.03 -14.66
C THR A 289 -1.98 -2.91 -13.45
N VAL A 290 -1.96 -2.33 -12.24
CA VAL A 290 -2.39 -3.01 -11.02
C VAL A 290 -3.91 -2.94 -10.93
N GLY A 291 -4.56 -4.08 -10.92
CA GLY A 291 -6.00 -4.22 -10.71
C GLY A 291 -6.40 -3.88 -9.27
N ARG A 292 -7.57 -4.37 -8.86
CA ARG A 292 -8.03 -4.16 -7.48
C ARG A 292 -7.15 -4.93 -6.50
N ILE A 293 -6.58 -4.20 -5.52
CA ILE A 293 -5.88 -4.81 -4.40
C ILE A 293 -6.87 -5.16 -3.28
N ARG A 294 -6.69 -6.31 -2.65
CA ARG A 294 -7.48 -6.77 -1.52
C ARG A 294 -6.62 -7.47 -0.49
N THR A 295 -7.04 -7.47 0.75
CA THR A 295 -6.42 -8.29 1.80
C THR A 295 -6.91 -9.73 1.74
N LEU A 296 -6.06 -10.65 2.19
CA LEU A 296 -6.42 -12.02 2.51
C LEU A 296 -6.65 -12.16 4.02
N PRO A 297 -7.21 -13.29 4.49
CA PRO A 297 -7.35 -13.55 5.91
C PRO A 297 -6.03 -13.48 6.67
N ALA A 298 -6.10 -13.12 7.96
CA ALA A 298 -4.94 -13.05 8.85
C ALA A 298 -4.24 -14.43 8.98
N THR A 299 -2.92 -14.40 9.09
CA THR A 299 -2.05 -15.60 9.06
C THR A 299 -1.09 -15.68 10.26
N GLY A 300 -1.39 -15.00 11.36
CA GLY A 300 -0.51 -14.96 12.54
C GLY A 300 0.55 -13.86 12.50
N SER A 301 0.65 -13.11 11.40
CA SER A 301 1.44 -11.88 11.30
C SER A 301 0.66 -10.69 11.85
N ASP A 302 1.37 -9.64 12.25
CA ASP A 302 0.79 -8.33 12.56
C ASP A 302 0.42 -7.52 11.30
N HIS A 303 0.67 -8.06 10.10
CA HIS A 303 0.18 -7.59 8.81
C HIS A 303 -0.88 -8.53 8.22
N LEU A 304 -1.79 -8.00 7.40
CA LEU A 304 -2.63 -8.79 6.51
C LEU A 304 -1.96 -8.94 5.15
N PRO A 305 -1.96 -10.15 4.55
CA PRO A 305 -1.45 -10.31 3.20
C PRO A 305 -2.28 -9.50 2.21
N VAL A 306 -1.64 -8.97 1.17
CA VAL A 306 -2.34 -8.28 0.08
C VAL A 306 -2.18 -9.05 -1.23
N LEU A 307 -3.27 -9.09 -2.01
CA LEU A 307 -3.33 -9.74 -3.32
C LEU A 307 -3.83 -8.76 -4.36
N ALA A 308 -3.19 -8.78 -5.52
CA ALA A 308 -3.65 -8.06 -6.70
C ALA A 308 -3.36 -8.87 -7.99
N ARG A 309 -4.12 -8.57 -9.05
CA ARG A 309 -3.75 -8.95 -10.42
C ARG A 309 -3.01 -7.79 -11.06
N VAL A 310 -1.89 -8.07 -11.69
CA VAL A 310 -1.12 -7.11 -12.48
C VAL A 310 -1.23 -7.51 -13.94
N THR A 311 -1.80 -6.65 -14.76
CA THR A 311 -1.98 -6.86 -16.20
C THR A 311 -0.80 -6.25 -16.95
N LEU A 312 -0.07 -7.08 -17.70
CA LEU A 312 1.07 -6.66 -18.53
C LEU A 312 0.55 -6.01 -19.81
N ARG A 313 1.22 -4.96 -20.24
CA ARG A 313 0.91 -4.21 -21.47
C ARG A 313 1.93 -4.51 -22.56
#